data_0eb38ac17fddd48ac853dc9632fa7965
#
_entry.id   0eb38ac17fddd48ac853dc9632fa7965
#
_cell.length_a   1.000
_cell.length_b   1.000
_cell.length_c   1.000
_cell.angle_alpha   90.00
_cell.angle_beta   90.00
_cell.angle_gamma   90.00
#
_symmetry.space_group_name_H-M   'P 1'
#
loop_
_entity.id
_entity.type
_entity.pdbx_description
1 polymer ?
#
loop_
_entity_poly.entity_id
_entity_poly.type
_entity_poly.pdbx_seq_one_letter_code
_entity_poly.pdbx_strand_id
1 'polypeptide(L)'
;MAAALALAAPGAARAQGLGIALGTKAPNSPVYTLDGQKTDLGQFIGKTPTLIEFWATWCPNCHELEPTMKAMAAKYGSQIQFVRIAVSVNESPARVKAFVAKYGIPGTQFFDTDGDASGQYDAPATSYIVILNKAGTVVYTGLGGTQDIESAIKKAL
;
A
#
# COMPACT_ATOMS: atom_id res chain seq x y z
N MET A 1 -31.24 -29.63 -39.36
CA MET A 1 -29.89 -29.30 -38.82
C MET A 1 -29.95 -27.87 -38.34
N ALA A 2 -30.05 -27.67 -37.03
CA ALA A 2 -30.05 -26.33 -36.40
C ALA A 2 -28.64 -26.05 -35.85
N ALA A 3 -27.99 -25.05 -36.39
CA ALA A 3 -26.66 -24.60 -35.91
C ALA A 3 -26.89 -23.67 -34.73
N ALA A 4 -26.43 -24.07 -33.55
CA ALA A 4 -26.42 -23.23 -32.37
C ALA A 4 -25.21 -22.27 -32.46
N LEU A 5 -25.46 -20.96 -32.55
CA LEU A 5 -24.46 -19.90 -32.45
C LEU A 5 -24.15 -19.68 -30.98
N ALA A 6 -22.98 -20.09 -30.55
CA ALA A 6 -22.48 -19.77 -29.21
C ALA A 6 -22.04 -18.30 -29.18
N LEU A 7 -22.75 -17.43 -28.48
CA LEU A 7 -22.32 -16.08 -28.16
C LEU A 7 -21.20 -16.17 -27.11
N ALA A 8 -19.98 -15.90 -27.52
CA ALA A 8 -18.88 -15.68 -26.59
C ALA A 8 -19.12 -14.34 -25.86
N ALA A 9 -19.26 -14.38 -24.53
CA ALA A 9 -19.31 -13.19 -23.70
C ALA A 9 -17.97 -12.44 -23.82
N PRO A 10 -17.98 -11.09 -23.98
CA PRO A 10 -16.75 -10.32 -23.98
C PRO A 10 -16.12 -10.43 -22.58
N GLY A 11 -14.96 -11.05 -22.51
CA GLY A 11 -14.14 -11.04 -21.31
C GLY A 11 -13.85 -9.58 -20.95
N ALA A 12 -14.28 -9.13 -19.76
CA ALA A 12 -13.93 -7.82 -19.26
C ALA A 12 -12.40 -7.74 -19.20
N ALA A 13 -11.80 -6.94 -20.07
CA ALA A 13 -10.39 -6.60 -19.99
C ALA A 13 -10.18 -5.93 -18.62
N ARG A 14 -9.56 -6.67 -17.68
CA ARG A 14 -9.10 -6.10 -16.42
C ARG A 14 -8.06 -5.06 -16.81
N ALA A 15 -8.34 -3.80 -16.47
CA ALA A 15 -7.32 -2.77 -16.52
C ALA A 15 -6.14 -3.30 -15.67
N GLN A 16 -5.02 -3.61 -16.31
CA GLN A 16 -3.80 -4.02 -15.61
C GLN A 16 -3.28 -2.77 -14.92
N GLY A 17 -3.72 -2.58 -13.67
CA GLY A 17 -3.17 -1.56 -12.77
C GLY A 17 -1.72 -1.91 -12.44
N LEU A 18 -0.93 -0.91 -12.08
CA LEU A 18 0.41 -1.11 -11.57
C LEU A 18 0.33 -1.83 -10.22
N GLY A 19 1.01 -2.97 -10.07
CA GLY A 19 1.00 -3.78 -8.86
C GLY A 19 -0.29 -4.59 -8.66
N ILE A 20 -0.74 -4.74 -7.41
CA ILE A 20 -1.94 -5.51 -7.08
C ILE A 20 -3.18 -4.95 -7.78
N ALA A 21 -4.02 -5.83 -8.35
CA ALA A 21 -5.16 -5.42 -9.16
C ALA A 21 -6.25 -4.70 -8.34
N LEU A 22 -6.82 -3.64 -8.91
CA LEU A 22 -8.00 -2.97 -8.34
C LEU A 22 -9.18 -3.94 -8.22
N GLY A 23 -9.98 -3.81 -7.16
CA GLY A 23 -11.13 -4.65 -6.88
C GLY A 23 -10.81 -5.99 -6.22
N THR A 24 -9.53 -6.34 -6.05
CA THR A 24 -9.13 -7.55 -5.34
C THR A 24 -9.16 -7.35 -3.82
N LYS A 25 -9.29 -8.42 -3.07
CA LYS A 25 -9.09 -8.40 -1.62
C LYS A 25 -7.60 -8.31 -1.31
N ALA A 26 -7.24 -7.42 -0.42
CA ALA A 26 -5.86 -7.27 0.03
C ALA A 26 -5.39 -8.56 0.72
N PRO A 27 -4.19 -9.07 0.40
CA PRO A 27 -3.63 -10.23 1.07
C PRO A 27 -3.23 -9.90 2.52
N ASN A 28 -3.40 -10.88 3.41
CA ASN A 28 -2.84 -10.80 4.75
C ASN A 28 -1.39 -11.27 4.72
N SER A 29 -0.46 -10.33 4.61
CA SER A 29 0.96 -10.62 4.50
C SER A 29 1.68 -10.52 5.84
N PRO A 30 2.64 -11.40 6.15
CA PRO A 30 3.51 -11.24 7.29
C PRO A 30 4.41 -10.01 7.11
N VAL A 31 4.63 -9.29 8.20
CA VAL A 31 5.55 -8.16 8.31
C VAL A 31 6.19 -8.17 9.69
N TYR A 32 7.20 -7.33 9.91
CA TYR A 32 7.88 -7.22 11.19
C TYR A 32 7.76 -5.79 11.73
N THR A 33 7.60 -5.67 13.04
CA THR A 33 7.78 -4.35 13.69
C THR A 33 9.25 -3.91 13.55
N LEU A 34 9.53 -2.63 13.77
CA LEU A 34 10.91 -2.13 13.74
C LEU A 34 11.78 -2.67 14.89
N ASP A 35 11.16 -3.34 15.87
CA ASP A 35 11.83 -4.06 16.96
C ASP A 35 12.00 -5.56 16.67
N GLY A 36 11.64 -6.02 15.46
CA GLY A 36 11.85 -7.38 14.98
C GLY A 36 10.76 -8.39 15.37
N GLN A 37 9.62 -7.94 15.89
CA GLN A 37 8.51 -8.84 16.21
C GLN A 37 7.69 -9.14 14.96
N LYS A 38 7.48 -10.42 14.67
CA LYS A 38 6.64 -10.85 13.55
C LYS A 38 5.17 -10.57 13.85
N THR A 39 4.47 -10.04 12.87
CA THR A 39 3.04 -9.78 12.88
C THR A 39 2.49 -9.93 11.45
N ASP A 40 1.26 -9.51 11.20
CA ASP A 40 0.64 -9.54 9.88
C ASP A 40 -0.21 -8.28 9.61
N LEU A 41 -0.53 -8.06 8.34
CA LEU A 41 -1.33 -6.91 7.90
C LEU A 41 -2.84 -7.10 8.13
N GLY A 42 -3.31 -8.30 8.45
CA GLY A 42 -4.74 -8.61 8.62
C GLY A 42 -5.41 -7.78 9.72
N GLN A 43 -4.66 -7.33 10.71
CA GLN A 43 -5.18 -6.45 11.76
C GLN A 43 -5.63 -5.07 11.23
N PHE A 44 -5.12 -4.64 10.07
CA PHE A 44 -5.45 -3.36 9.42
C PHE A 44 -6.43 -3.52 8.25
N ILE A 45 -6.74 -4.75 7.83
CA ILE A 45 -7.56 -5.03 6.65
C ILE A 45 -9.00 -5.35 7.07
N GLY A 46 -9.97 -4.74 6.38
CA GLY A 46 -11.40 -5.09 6.54
C GLY A 46 -12.09 -4.49 7.77
N LYS A 47 -11.51 -3.48 8.42
CA LYS A 47 -12.10 -2.79 9.58
C LYS A 47 -12.25 -1.30 9.34
N THR A 48 -11.21 -0.67 8.87
CA THR A 48 -11.10 0.75 8.56
C THR A 48 -10.43 0.87 7.20
N PRO A 49 -10.76 1.87 6.37
CA PRO A 49 -9.97 2.15 5.18
C PRO A 49 -8.49 2.27 5.53
N THR A 50 -7.60 1.76 4.67
CA THR A 50 -6.18 1.70 4.97
C THR A 50 -5.35 2.14 3.75
N LEU A 51 -4.42 3.06 3.97
CA LEU A 51 -3.39 3.41 3.02
C LEU A 51 -2.12 2.65 3.40
N ILE A 52 -1.58 1.87 2.46
CA ILE A 52 -0.33 1.14 2.61
C ILE A 52 0.70 1.79 1.67
N GLU A 53 1.89 2.11 2.17
CA GLU A 53 3.02 2.54 1.36
C GLU A 53 4.19 1.57 1.50
N PHE A 54 4.73 1.14 0.36
CA PHE A 54 6.01 0.44 0.29
C PHE A 54 7.12 1.47 0.02
N TRP A 55 8.06 1.62 0.96
CA TRP A 55 9.02 2.72 0.95
C TRP A 55 10.40 2.33 1.44
N ALA A 56 11.36 3.26 1.38
CA ALA A 56 12.68 3.14 1.99
C ALA A 56 13.24 4.52 2.34
N THR A 57 14.17 4.57 3.29
CA THR A 57 14.82 5.83 3.71
C THR A 57 15.66 6.46 2.61
N TRP A 58 16.13 5.68 1.66
CA TRP A 58 16.95 6.12 0.51
C TRP A 58 16.13 6.48 -0.74
N CYS A 59 14.81 6.37 -0.71
CA CYS A 59 13.93 6.49 -1.88
C CYS A 59 13.60 7.98 -2.18
N PRO A 60 14.07 8.56 -3.31
CA PRO A 60 13.80 9.97 -3.63
C PRO A 60 12.32 10.30 -3.80
N ASN A 61 11.56 9.45 -4.50
CA ASN A 61 10.11 9.63 -4.69
C ASN A 61 9.34 9.57 -3.36
N CYS A 62 9.82 8.77 -2.39
CA CYS A 62 9.22 8.73 -1.05
C CYS A 62 9.44 10.05 -0.32
N HIS A 63 10.63 10.64 -0.44
CA HIS A 63 10.92 11.95 0.14
C HIS A 63 10.09 13.06 -0.50
N GLU A 64 9.88 13.01 -1.82
CA GLU A 64 9.03 13.95 -2.55
C GLU A 64 7.56 13.85 -2.10
N LEU A 65 7.07 12.62 -1.87
CA LEU A 65 5.69 12.36 -1.44
C LEU A 65 5.44 12.69 0.05
N GLU A 66 6.48 12.71 0.88
CA GLU A 66 6.36 12.79 2.35
C GLU A 66 5.57 14.03 2.85
N PRO A 67 5.75 15.25 2.31
CA PRO A 67 4.93 16.39 2.72
C PRO A 67 3.43 16.15 2.50
N THR A 68 3.05 15.55 1.36
CA THR A 68 1.68 15.15 1.07
C THR A 68 1.18 14.11 2.06
N MET A 69 1.97 13.07 2.33
CA MET A 69 1.62 12.01 3.29
C MET A 69 1.38 12.57 4.71
N LYS A 70 2.22 13.50 5.16
CA LYS A 70 2.03 14.19 6.46
C LYS A 70 0.73 15.01 6.49
N ALA A 71 0.46 15.78 5.44
CA ALA A 71 -0.76 16.56 5.33
C ALA A 71 -2.01 15.65 5.33
N MET A 72 -1.97 14.54 4.60
CA MET A 72 -3.08 13.59 4.52
C MET A 72 -3.27 12.84 5.86
N ALA A 73 -2.19 12.46 6.53
CA ALA A 73 -2.28 11.83 7.85
C ALA A 73 -2.89 12.80 8.90
N ALA A 74 -2.52 14.08 8.86
CA ALA A 74 -3.11 15.09 9.73
C ALA A 74 -4.60 15.32 9.44
N LYS A 75 -5.00 15.31 8.16
CA LYS A 75 -6.38 15.59 7.73
C LYS A 75 -7.31 14.38 7.87
N TYR A 76 -6.84 13.20 7.53
CA TYR A 76 -7.66 12.00 7.39
C TYR A 76 -7.34 10.88 8.40
N GLY A 77 -6.36 11.07 9.30
CA GLY A 77 -5.88 10.03 10.21
C GLY A 77 -6.92 9.47 11.19
N SER A 78 -8.04 10.17 11.39
CA SER A 78 -9.19 9.64 12.15
C SER A 78 -10.15 8.79 11.30
N GLN A 79 -10.03 8.81 9.97
CA GLN A 79 -10.93 8.15 9.02
C GLN A 79 -10.26 7.00 8.26
N ILE A 80 -8.94 7.08 8.06
CA ILE A 80 -8.14 6.09 7.35
C ILE A 80 -6.85 5.79 8.11
N GLN A 81 -6.46 4.53 8.16
CA GLN A 81 -5.18 4.11 8.74
C GLN A 81 -4.04 4.32 7.75
N PHE A 82 -2.89 4.75 8.25
CA PHE A 82 -1.65 4.87 7.48
C PHE A 82 -0.70 3.77 7.93
N VAL A 83 -0.37 2.86 7.02
CA VAL A 83 0.58 1.75 7.24
C VAL A 83 1.76 1.94 6.30
N ARG A 84 2.96 1.99 6.85
CA ARG A 84 4.20 2.21 6.12
C ARG A 84 5.07 0.96 6.22
N ILE A 85 5.41 0.35 5.10
CA ILE A 85 6.18 -0.90 5.03
C ILE A 85 7.51 -0.59 4.35
N ALA A 86 8.58 -0.55 5.14
CA ALA A 86 9.92 -0.37 4.60
C ALA A 86 10.40 -1.68 3.96
N VAL A 87 10.83 -1.60 2.70
CA VAL A 87 11.41 -2.76 1.99
C VAL A 87 12.81 -3.05 2.51
N SER A 88 13.26 -4.32 2.47
CA SER A 88 14.57 -4.72 3.01
C SER A 88 15.76 -4.41 2.10
N VAL A 89 15.51 -3.98 0.85
CA VAL A 89 16.59 -3.72 -0.13
C VAL A 89 17.42 -2.50 0.30
N ASN A 90 18.71 -2.73 0.57
CA ASN A 90 19.65 -1.70 1.06
C ASN A 90 19.11 -0.91 2.28
N GLU A 91 18.32 -1.56 3.13
CA GLU A 91 17.64 -0.93 4.26
C GLU A 91 17.80 -1.78 5.53
N SER A 92 17.55 -1.19 6.70
CA SER A 92 17.53 -1.91 7.97
C SER A 92 16.49 -1.34 8.94
N PRO A 93 15.92 -2.15 9.83
CA PRO A 93 14.98 -1.68 10.85
C PRO A 93 15.53 -0.54 11.70
N ALA A 94 16.80 -0.60 12.07
CA ALA A 94 17.46 0.45 12.87
C ALA A 94 17.54 1.78 12.13
N ARG A 95 17.87 1.76 10.82
CA ARG A 95 17.90 2.97 9.98
C ARG A 95 16.51 3.55 9.80
N VAL A 96 15.52 2.71 9.52
CA VAL A 96 14.11 3.12 9.40
C VAL A 96 13.65 3.76 10.71
N LYS A 97 13.90 3.13 11.85
CA LYS A 97 13.53 3.64 13.18
C LYS A 97 14.11 5.01 13.45
N ALA A 98 15.41 5.19 13.19
CA ALA A 98 16.10 6.48 13.34
C ALA A 98 15.54 7.55 12.40
N PHE A 99 15.24 7.20 11.15
CA PHE A 99 14.67 8.10 10.16
C PHE A 99 13.26 8.55 10.54
N VAL A 100 12.40 7.61 10.94
CA VAL A 100 11.02 7.88 11.40
C VAL A 100 11.03 8.85 12.59
N ALA A 101 11.90 8.60 13.59
CA ALA A 101 12.03 9.47 14.75
C ALA A 101 12.54 10.87 14.39
N LYS A 102 13.56 10.95 13.51
CA LYS A 102 14.18 12.21 13.09
C LYS A 102 13.21 13.11 12.30
N TYR A 103 12.44 12.52 11.39
CA TYR A 103 11.63 13.28 10.44
C TYR A 103 10.13 13.27 10.77
N GLY A 104 9.72 12.60 11.84
CA GLY A 104 8.31 12.53 12.26
C GLY A 104 7.43 11.89 11.18
N ILE A 105 7.82 10.71 10.67
CA ILE A 105 7.08 10.01 9.64
C ILE A 105 5.79 9.43 10.24
N PRO A 106 4.59 9.80 9.75
CA PRO A 106 3.34 9.36 10.32
C PRO A 106 2.99 7.91 9.96
N GLY A 107 2.08 7.33 10.74
CA GLY A 107 1.52 6.00 10.50
C GLY A 107 2.24 4.88 11.25
N THR A 108 1.65 3.69 11.15
CA THR A 108 2.23 2.48 11.73
C THR A 108 3.35 1.96 10.84
N GLN A 109 4.52 1.74 11.43
CA GLN A 109 5.73 1.37 10.68
C GLN A 109 6.01 -0.12 10.79
N PHE A 110 6.27 -0.75 9.64
CA PHE A 110 6.70 -2.14 9.53
C PHE A 110 7.94 -2.27 8.65
N PHE A 111 8.58 -3.44 8.74
CA PHE A 111 9.70 -3.82 7.89
C PHE A 111 9.38 -5.15 7.18
N ASP A 112 9.60 -5.18 5.87
CA ASP A 112 9.35 -6.36 5.04
C ASP A 112 10.63 -7.19 4.92
N THR A 113 10.99 -7.88 6.01
CA THR A 113 12.26 -8.60 6.15
C THR A 113 12.45 -9.64 5.04
N ASP A 114 11.41 -10.39 4.76
CA ASP A 114 11.45 -11.54 3.86
C ASP A 114 10.98 -11.20 2.43
N GLY A 115 10.48 -9.97 2.21
CA GLY A 115 9.90 -9.54 0.93
C GLY A 115 8.50 -10.10 0.67
N ASP A 116 7.86 -10.70 1.68
CA ASP A 116 6.54 -11.33 1.54
C ASP A 116 5.46 -10.31 1.22
N ALA A 117 5.45 -9.18 1.92
CA ALA A 117 4.46 -8.14 1.69
C ALA A 117 4.64 -7.49 0.32
N SER A 118 5.86 -7.11 -0.05
CA SER A 118 6.18 -6.58 -1.38
C SER A 118 5.76 -7.54 -2.49
N GLY A 119 6.04 -8.84 -2.32
CA GLY A 119 5.69 -9.87 -3.28
C GLY A 119 4.19 -10.09 -3.43
N GLN A 120 3.45 -10.19 -2.30
CA GLN A 120 2.00 -10.45 -2.33
C GLN A 120 1.19 -9.23 -2.82
N TYR A 121 1.71 -8.02 -2.66
CA TYR A 121 1.10 -6.79 -3.19
C TYR A 121 1.63 -6.42 -4.58
N ASP A 122 2.44 -7.28 -5.21
CA ASP A 122 3.07 -7.01 -6.52
C ASP A 122 3.72 -5.62 -6.57
N ALA A 123 4.36 -5.20 -5.48
CA ALA A 123 4.95 -3.87 -5.35
C ALA A 123 6.10 -3.69 -6.36
N PRO A 124 5.95 -2.84 -7.39
CA PRO A 124 6.92 -2.77 -8.49
C PRO A 124 8.19 -2.02 -8.11
N ALA A 125 8.10 -1.11 -7.13
CA ALA A 125 9.20 -0.29 -6.63
C ALA A 125 8.80 0.38 -5.31
N THR A 126 9.71 1.13 -4.70
CA THR A 126 9.41 2.02 -3.56
C THR A 126 8.60 3.25 -3.99
N SER A 127 7.94 3.93 -3.04
CA SER A 127 6.91 4.94 -3.26
C SER A 127 5.65 4.38 -3.94
N TYR A 128 5.38 3.08 -3.71
CA TYR A 128 4.18 2.42 -4.16
C TYR A 128 3.10 2.52 -3.10
N ILE A 129 1.95 3.07 -3.48
CA ILE A 129 0.79 3.26 -2.62
C ILE A 129 -0.30 2.28 -3.02
N VAL A 130 -0.89 1.62 -2.03
CA VAL A 130 -2.12 0.84 -2.15
C VAL A 130 -3.14 1.39 -1.17
N ILE A 131 -4.37 1.68 -1.62
CA ILE A 131 -5.43 2.10 -0.72
C ILE A 131 -6.57 1.08 -0.75
N LEU A 132 -6.98 0.70 0.44
CA LEU A 132 -8.05 -0.26 0.71
C LEU A 132 -9.26 0.47 1.26
N ASN A 133 -10.44 0.12 0.80
CA ASN A 133 -11.68 0.55 1.44
C ASN A 133 -11.94 -0.23 2.75
N LYS A 134 -12.99 0.12 3.47
CA LYS A 134 -13.36 -0.52 4.74
C LYS A 134 -13.57 -2.04 4.63
N ALA A 135 -13.92 -2.56 3.45
CA ALA A 135 -14.07 -3.99 3.21
C ALA A 135 -12.74 -4.71 2.90
N GLY A 136 -11.60 -4.00 2.91
CA GLY A 136 -10.29 -4.55 2.55
C GLY A 136 -10.12 -4.81 1.06
N THR A 137 -10.87 -4.10 0.21
CA THR A 137 -10.76 -4.19 -1.24
C THR A 137 -9.87 -3.07 -1.75
N VAL A 138 -8.97 -3.37 -2.68
CA VAL A 138 -8.06 -2.41 -3.31
C VAL A 138 -8.86 -1.46 -4.19
N VAL A 139 -8.82 -0.16 -3.89
CA VAL A 139 -9.52 0.90 -4.62
C VAL A 139 -8.59 1.87 -5.33
N TYR A 140 -7.30 1.84 -4.98
CA TYR A 140 -6.26 2.64 -5.62
C TYR A 140 -4.91 1.94 -5.55
N THR A 141 -4.14 2.07 -6.61
CA THR A 141 -2.69 1.80 -6.64
C THR A 141 -1.99 2.92 -7.40
N GLY A 142 -0.83 3.33 -6.94
CA GLY A 142 -0.04 4.38 -7.59
C GLY A 142 1.43 4.30 -7.22
N LEU A 143 2.28 4.93 -8.05
CA LEU A 143 3.73 4.92 -7.89
C LEU A 143 4.30 6.33 -8.12
N GLY A 144 5.33 6.69 -7.36
CA GLY A 144 6.08 7.93 -7.53
C GLY A 144 5.75 9.02 -6.51
N GLY A 145 6.45 10.14 -6.61
CA GLY A 145 6.42 11.24 -5.62
C GLY A 145 5.29 12.25 -5.80
N THR A 146 4.60 12.25 -6.95
CA THR A 146 3.62 13.28 -7.32
C THR A 146 2.17 12.78 -7.37
N GLN A 147 1.85 11.72 -6.61
CA GLN A 147 0.52 11.11 -6.59
C GLN A 147 -0.52 12.03 -5.94
N ASP A 148 -1.74 12.09 -6.51
CA ASP A 148 -2.90 12.74 -5.89
C ASP A 148 -3.50 11.84 -4.80
N ILE A 149 -2.86 11.83 -3.63
CA ILE A 149 -3.24 10.99 -2.50
C ILE A 149 -4.60 11.39 -1.92
N GLU A 150 -4.96 12.68 -1.97
CA GLU A 150 -6.26 13.10 -1.45
C GLU A 150 -7.43 12.53 -2.26
N SER A 151 -7.38 12.63 -3.58
CA SER A 151 -8.40 12.02 -4.45
C SER A 151 -8.43 10.50 -4.31
N ALA A 152 -7.28 9.87 -4.08
CA ALA A 152 -7.20 8.44 -3.85
C ALA A 152 -7.84 8.01 -2.51
N ILE A 153 -7.60 8.75 -1.42
CA ILE A 153 -8.23 8.51 -0.11
C ILE A 153 -9.76 8.61 -0.21
N LYS A 154 -10.28 9.63 -0.91
CA LYS A 154 -11.74 9.82 -1.08
C LYS A 154 -12.45 8.65 -1.74
N LYS A 155 -11.74 7.83 -2.54
CA LYS A 155 -12.30 6.59 -3.13
C LYS A 155 -12.51 5.48 -2.09
N ALA A 156 -11.83 5.54 -0.96
CA ALA A 156 -11.88 4.51 0.08
C ALA A 156 -12.88 4.83 1.20
N LEU A 157 -13.22 6.12 1.37
CA LEU A 157 -14.17 6.62 2.38
C LEU A 157 -15.60 6.51 1.90
#